data_b725489c1444730f4a5d98102e6a43e8
#
_entry.id   b725489c1444730f4a5d98102e6a43e8
#
_cell.length_a   1.000
_cell.length_b   1.000
_cell.length_c   1.000
_cell.angle_alpha   90.00
_cell.angle_beta   90.00
_cell.angle_gamma   90.00
#
_symmetry.space_group_name_H-M   'P 1'
#
loop_
_entity.id
_entity.type
_entity.pdbx_description
1 polymer ?
#
loop_
_entity_poly.entity_id
_entity_poly.type
_entity_poly.pdbx_seq_one_letter_code
_entity_poly.pdbx_strand_id
1 'polypeptide(L)'
;MQRVEVALGARSYDILIGCGLDDAFIAFVRQAGYSPRGMIVTDTNIGPRYAPHVAKLAERAGVAVDVVTVPAGETSKSLVQADHIFTRAIEFGLDRRSPIFALGGGVVGDLTGFAAATYMRGVPFIQIPTSLLAQVDSSVGGKVAVNHALGKNLIGAFYQPDAVFIDLNFLKTLPRREIAAGLGEVIKYGIIYDAAFFAWLEQHHREVLALAPDAAAHMIARSCAIKADVVRQDEREEGLRRILNFGHTIGHAVERETAYVRYRHGEAVAIGMAGAAAISERMGLLADEERQRMETLMRDMGLPLCAEGVMADDIYRDLLHDKKTVGGRIHWVLAECIGAVIVRDDVPEDIVRSAVAGCICESVVN
;
A
#
# COMPACT_ATOMS: atom_id res chain seq x y z
N MET A 1 -10.86 17.35 9.98
CA MET A 1 -9.89 16.29 10.38
C MET A 1 -10.65 15.07 10.84
N GLN A 2 -10.36 13.90 10.28
CA GLN A 2 -10.89 12.59 10.71
C GLN A 2 -9.78 11.83 11.45
N ARG A 3 -10.17 10.89 12.31
CA ARG A 3 -9.26 10.03 13.05
C ARG A 3 -9.70 8.58 12.90
N VAL A 4 -8.77 7.70 12.57
CA VAL A 4 -8.96 6.25 12.55
C VAL A 4 -7.96 5.64 13.51
N GLU A 5 -8.43 4.86 14.47
CA GLU A 5 -7.57 4.14 15.42
C GLU A 5 -7.21 2.76 14.87
N VAL A 6 -5.94 2.40 14.95
CA VAL A 6 -5.46 1.04 14.75
C VAL A 6 -5.26 0.41 16.12
N ALA A 7 -6.26 -0.36 16.58
CA ALA A 7 -6.34 -0.90 17.94
C ALA A 7 -5.51 -2.18 18.08
N LEU A 8 -4.30 -2.06 18.64
CA LEU A 8 -3.33 -3.14 18.86
C LEU A 8 -2.83 -3.20 20.32
N GLY A 9 -3.71 -2.85 21.28
CA GLY A 9 -3.37 -2.79 22.70
C GLY A 9 -2.30 -1.73 22.98
N ALA A 10 -1.18 -2.10 23.59
CA ALA A 10 -0.10 -1.17 23.90
C ALA A 10 0.60 -0.58 22.67
N ARG A 11 0.36 -1.12 21.47
CA ARG A 11 0.90 -0.65 20.20
C ARG A 11 -0.15 0.03 19.31
N SER A 12 -1.29 0.41 19.92
CA SER A 12 -2.32 1.18 19.21
C SER A 12 -1.79 2.54 18.81
N TYR A 13 -2.22 3.02 17.65
CA TYR A 13 -1.86 4.32 17.13
C TYR A 13 -3.00 4.95 16.34
N ASP A 14 -2.89 6.25 16.10
CA ASP A 14 -3.87 7.01 15.35
C ASP A 14 -3.41 7.30 13.92
N ILE A 15 -4.35 7.25 13.00
CA ILE A 15 -4.25 7.79 11.66
C ILE A 15 -5.08 9.08 11.63
N LEU A 16 -4.41 10.20 11.43
CA LEU A 16 -5.03 11.52 11.32
C LEU A 16 -5.14 11.91 9.85
N ILE A 17 -6.36 12.25 9.39
CA ILE A 17 -6.66 12.48 7.98
C ILE A 17 -7.31 13.85 7.82
N GLY A 18 -6.78 14.68 6.91
CA GLY A 18 -7.36 16.00 6.63
C GLY A 18 -6.50 16.86 5.73
N CYS A 19 -6.86 18.14 5.61
CA CYS A 19 -6.04 19.15 4.94
C CYS A 19 -5.38 20.04 5.99
N GLY A 20 -4.05 20.26 5.85
CA GLY A 20 -3.32 21.17 6.73
C GLY A 20 -3.24 20.66 8.17
N LEU A 21 -2.58 19.51 8.38
CA LEU A 21 -2.45 18.86 9.69
C LEU A 21 -1.32 19.43 10.55
N ASP A 22 -0.77 20.59 10.23
CA ASP A 22 0.40 21.19 10.86
C ASP A 22 0.29 21.30 12.38
N ASP A 23 -0.82 21.85 12.87
CA ASP A 23 -1.01 22.03 14.33
C ASP A 23 -1.21 20.69 15.06
N ALA A 24 -1.90 19.73 14.42
CA ALA A 24 -2.06 18.39 14.97
C ALA A 24 -0.72 17.64 15.03
N PHE A 25 0.13 17.77 14.00
CA PHE A 25 1.47 17.22 13.98
C PHE A 25 2.34 17.81 15.11
N ILE A 26 2.37 19.15 15.24
CA ILE A 26 3.15 19.83 16.30
C ILE A 26 2.67 19.41 17.68
N ALA A 27 1.35 19.35 17.90
CA ALA A 27 0.78 18.95 19.18
C ALA A 27 1.17 17.51 19.54
N PHE A 28 1.06 16.57 18.59
CA PHE A 28 1.43 15.18 18.77
C PHE A 28 2.92 15.02 19.12
N VAL A 29 3.82 15.61 18.32
CA VAL A 29 5.27 15.50 18.54
C VAL A 29 5.69 16.08 19.90
N ARG A 30 5.09 17.20 20.33
CA ARG A 30 5.33 17.77 21.65
C ARG A 30 4.86 16.86 22.80
N GLN A 31 3.67 16.28 22.65
CA GLN A 31 3.08 15.43 23.67
C GLN A 31 3.81 14.09 23.81
N ALA A 32 4.35 13.56 22.72
CA ALA A 32 5.08 12.29 22.70
C ALA A 32 6.38 12.34 23.51
N GLY A 33 6.94 13.53 23.76
CA GLY A 33 8.14 13.73 24.56
C GLY A 33 9.36 13.04 23.98
N TYR A 34 9.51 13.11 22.67
CA TYR A 34 10.68 12.60 21.95
C TYR A 34 11.97 13.31 22.35
N SER A 35 13.12 12.72 22.01
CA SER A 35 14.41 13.40 22.12
C SER A 35 14.46 14.63 21.21
N PRO A 36 15.31 15.63 21.55
CA PRO A 36 15.36 16.90 20.80
C PRO A 36 16.01 16.77 19.42
N ARG A 37 16.43 15.57 19.03
CA ARG A 37 16.98 15.24 17.69
C ARG A 37 16.14 14.14 17.06
N GLY A 38 15.85 14.31 15.79
CA GLY A 38 15.11 13.36 14.97
C GLY A 38 15.64 13.32 13.53
N MET A 39 14.99 12.58 12.67
CA MET A 39 15.37 12.46 11.27
C MET A 39 14.14 12.45 10.39
N ILE A 40 14.22 13.11 9.23
CA ILE A 40 13.26 12.95 8.13
C ILE A 40 13.94 12.12 7.05
N VAL A 41 13.33 11.00 6.67
CA VAL A 41 13.72 10.23 5.49
C VAL A 41 12.71 10.52 4.38
N THR A 42 13.22 10.87 3.21
CA THR A 42 12.40 11.24 2.05
C THR A 42 13.10 10.81 0.75
N ASP A 43 12.47 11.05 -0.40
CA ASP A 43 13.08 10.77 -1.70
C ASP A 43 13.31 12.04 -2.53
N THR A 44 14.03 11.89 -3.65
CA THR A 44 14.40 13.00 -4.55
C THR A 44 13.22 13.71 -5.21
N ASN A 45 12.02 13.11 -5.25
CA ASN A 45 10.81 13.74 -5.78
C ASN A 45 10.07 14.55 -4.70
N ILE A 46 10.02 14.05 -3.50
CA ILE A 46 9.22 14.59 -2.39
C ILE A 46 10.05 15.56 -1.53
N GLY A 47 11.30 15.21 -1.25
CA GLY A 47 12.19 15.98 -0.37
C GLY A 47 12.27 17.45 -0.70
N PRO A 48 12.65 17.87 -1.94
CA PRO A 48 12.78 19.28 -2.30
C PRO A 48 11.49 20.09 -2.11
N ARG A 49 10.34 19.44 -2.21
CA ARG A 49 9.03 20.09 -2.16
C ARG A 49 8.48 20.23 -0.74
N TYR A 50 8.64 19.21 0.07
CA TYR A 50 7.91 19.09 1.35
C TYR A 50 8.81 18.98 2.58
N ALA A 51 10.05 18.46 2.48
CA ALA A 51 10.91 18.28 3.64
C ALA A 51 11.22 19.57 4.40
N PRO A 52 11.44 20.75 3.74
CA PRO A 52 11.66 21.99 4.45
C PRO A 52 10.47 22.45 5.31
N HIS A 53 9.23 22.14 4.86
CA HIS A 53 8.02 22.45 5.62
C HIS A 53 7.93 21.54 6.85
N VAL A 54 8.04 20.22 6.67
CA VAL A 54 7.95 19.23 7.75
C VAL A 54 9.08 19.45 8.78
N ALA A 55 10.30 19.80 8.35
CA ALA A 55 11.40 20.13 9.23
C ALA A 55 11.06 21.33 10.16
N LYS A 56 10.49 22.39 9.60
CA LYS A 56 10.02 23.53 10.38
C LYS A 56 8.93 23.17 11.41
N LEU A 57 8.03 22.23 11.05
CA LEU A 57 7.02 21.76 12.00
C LEU A 57 7.66 20.98 13.14
N ALA A 58 8.63 20.10 12.85
CA ALA A 58 9.38 19.35 13.84
C ALA A 58 10.17 20.29 14.77
N GLU A 59 10.86 21.30 14.22
CA GLU A 59 11.57 22.32 14.98
C GLU A 59 10.63 23.12 15.90
N ARG A 60 9.46 23.54 15.40
CA ARG A 60 8.43 24.19 16.20
C ARG A 60 7.90 23.26 17.32
N ALA A 61 7.94 21.97 17.13
CA ALA A 61 7.59 20.97 18.14
C ALA A 61 8.74 20.67 19.13
N GLY A 62 9.95 21.23 18.92
CA GLY A 62 11.12 21.06 19.78
C GLY A 62 12.07 19.95 19.33
N VAL A 63 11.94 19.44 18.09
CA VAL A 63 12.80 18.39 17.53
C VAL A 63 13.59 18.94 16.35
N ALA A 64 14.92 19.09 16.51
CA ALA A 64 15.83 19.38 15.41
C ALA A 64 15.99 18.14 14.55
N VAL A 65 15.88 18.27 13.21
CA VAL A 65 15.92 17.12 12.31
C VAL A 65 17.06 17.19 11.29
N ASP A 66 17.69 16.06 11.06
CA ASP A 66 18.50 15.82 9.85
C ASP A 66 17.58 15.27 8.74
N VAL A 67 17.86 15.65 7.48
CA VAL A 67 17.06 15.22 6.33
C VAL A 67 17.90 14.29 5.46
N VAL A 68 17.47 13.03 5.38
CA VAL A 68 18.08 12.01 4.52
C VAL A 68 17.23 11.83 3.28
N THR A 69 17.81 12.11 2.12
CA THR A 69 17.12 11.96 0.83
C THR A 69 17.67 10.77 0.06
N VAL A 70 16.82 9.77 -0.21
CA VAL A 70 17.16 8.61 -1.03
C VAL A 70 16.71 8.84 -2.49
N PRO A 71 17.28 8.15 -3.49
CA PRO A 71 16.76 8.20 -4.85
C PRO A 71 15.29 7.76 -4.90
N ALA A 72 14.46 8.42 -5.71
CA ALA A 72 13.08 7.99 -5.88
C ALA A 72 12.98 6.65 -6.63
N GLY A 73 12.04 5.80 -6.23
CA GLY A 73 11.74 4.53 -6.88
C GLY A 73 12.09 3.29 -6.07
N GLU A 74 11.59 2.15 -6.54
CA GLU A 74 11.63 0.85 -5.82
C GLU A 74 13.06 0.36 -5.53
N THR A 75 14.03 0.72 -6.36
CA THR A 75 15.46 0.34 -6.18
C THR A 75 16.07 0.89 -4.90
N SER A 76 15.52 1.96 -4.34
CA SER A 76 15.96 2.54 -3.06
C SER A 76 15.52 1.72 -1.85
N LYS A 77 14.58 0.80 -2.01
CA LYS A 77 14.13 -0.09 -0.94
C LYS A 77 15.14 -1.23 -0.74
N SER A 78 16.31 -0.91 -0.18
CA SER A 78 17.47 -1.79 -0.11
C SER A 78 18.25 -1.66 1.19
N LEU A 79 19.05 -2.69 1.53
CA LEU A 79 19.95 -2.65 2.67
C LEU A 79 21.02 -1.55 2.56
N VAL A 80 21.43 -1.20 1.33
CA VAL A 80 22.38 -0.10 1.09
C VAL A 80 21.81 1.23 1.53
N GLN A 81 20.54 1.50 1.19
CA GLN A 81 19.89 2.73 1.63
C GLN A 81 19.57 2.71 3.13
N ALA A 82 19.26 1.54 3.69
CA ALA A 82 19.09 1.41 5.14
C ALA A 82 20.41 1.71 5.89
N ASP A 83 21.56 1.21 5.40
CA ASP A 83 22.87 1.51 5.95
C ASP A 83 23.22 3.01 5.88
N HIS A 84 22.87 3.67 4.77
CA HIS A 84 22.99 5.12 4.66
C HIS A 84 22.16 5.86 5.73
N ILE A 85 20.91 5.43 5.96
CA ILE A 85 20.07 6.00 7.02
C ILE A 85 20.69 5.77 8.40
N PHE A 86 21.23 4.58 8.69
CA PHE A 86 21.91 4.27 9.96
C PHE A 86 23.13 5.15 10.19
N THR A 87 23.98 5.30 9.16
CA THR A 87 25.17 6.13 9.22
C THR A 87 24.79 7.57 9.59
N ARG A 88 23.81 8.16 8.90
CA ARG A 88 23.33 9.51 9.19
C ARG A 88 22.74 9.63 10.59
N ALA A 89 21.99 8.61 11.03
CA ALA A 89 21.40 8.59 12.38
C ALA A 89 22.48 8.59 13.48
N ILE A 90 23.56 7.84 13.28
CA ILE A 90 24.70 7.79 14.20
C ILE A 90 25.47 9.12 14.20
N GLU A 91 25.79 9.66 13.02
CA GLU A 91 26.50 10.94 12.87
C GLU A 91 25.72 12.11 13.47
N PHE A 92 24.40 12.15 13.31
CA PHE A 92 23.55 13.19 13.90
C PHE A 92 23.30 12.98 15.40
N GLY A 93 23.67 11.81 15.94
CA GLY A 93 23.55 11.46 17.35
C GLY A 93 22.14 11.18 17.80
N LEU A 94 21.39 10.40 17.00
CA LEU A 94 20.05 9.92 17.39
C LEU A 94 20.18 8.90 18.52
N ASP A 95 19.29 8.98 19.48
CA ASP A 95 19.12 8.05 20.59
C ASP A 95 17.84 7.20 20.47
N ARG A 96 17.55 6.37 21.49
CA ARG A 96 16.39 5.46 21.49
C ARG A 96 15.03 6.14 21.49
N ARG A 97 14.96 7.43 21.79
CA ARG A 97 13.73 8.24 21.82
C ARG A 97 13.68 9.25 20.68
N SER A 98 14.66 9.23 19.81
CA SER A 98 14.71 10.09 18.63
C SER A 98 13.71 9.63 17.57
N PRO A 99 12.75 10.47 17.13
CA PRO A 99 11.77 10.09 16.14
C PRO A 99 12.38 10.06 14.73
N ILE A 100 11.97 9.07 13.93
CA ILE A 100 12.22 9.04 12.48
C ILE A 100 10.91 9.24 11.74
N PHE A 101 10.85 10.26 10.90
CA PHE A 101 9.68 10.63 10.10
C PHE A 101 9.86 10.10 8.68
N ALA A 102 8.94 9.27 8.19
CA ALA A 102 8.89 8.82 6.80
C ALA A 102 8.04 9.78 6.00
N LEU A 103 8.64 10.65 5.22
CA LEU A 103 7.97 11.61 4.34
C LEU A 103 8.05 11.14 2.89
N GLY A 104 7.05 10.41 2.41
CA GLY A 104 7.08 9.88 1.04
C GLY A 104 6.00 8.85 0.72
N GLY A 105 6.17 8.16 -0.40
CA GLY A 105 5.33 7.03 -0.78
C GLY A 105 5.67 5.74 -0.03
N GLY A 106 5.09 4.60 -0.46
CA GLY A 106 5.28 3.30 0.19
C GLY A 106 6.74 2.85 0.30
N VAL A 107 7.57 3.14 -0.71
CA VAL A 107 9.01 2.83 -0.69
C VAL A 107 9.72 3.52 0.48
N VAL A 108 9.47 4.81 0.66
CA VAL A 108 10.03 5.59 1.76
C VAL A 108 9.48 5.11 3.10
N GLY A 109 8.16 4.83 3.19
CA GLY A 109 7.52 4.31 4.38
C GLY A 109 8.13 2.99 4.85
N ASP A 110 8.26 2.03 3.94
CA ASP A 110 8.79 0.70 4.23
C ASP A 110 10.28 0.73 4.60
N LEU A 111 11.10 1.45 3.84
CA LEU A 111 12.53 1.60 4.10
C LEU A 111 12.79 2.29 5.45
N THR A 112 12.07 3.38 5.71
CA THR A 112 12.21 4.14 6.95
C THR A 112 11.74 3.33 8.17
N GLY A 113 10.60 2.64 8.02
CA GLY A 113 10.08 1.77 9.07
C GLY A 113 11.00 0.60 9.37
N PHE A 114 11.63 -0.01 8.34
CA PHE A 114 12.67 -1.02 8.52
C PHE A 114 13.88 -0.44 9.26
N ALA A 115 14.34 0.75 8.88
CA ALA A 115 15.43 1.41 9.59
C ALA A 115 15.06 1.72 11.04
N ALA A 116 13.86 2.25 11.30
CA ALA A 116 13.38 2.52 12.65
C ALA A 116 13.26 1.25 13.50
N ALA A 117 12.77 0.14 12.93
CA ALA A 117 12.64 -1.14 13.63
C ALA A 117 13.99 -1.74 14.06
N THR A 118 15.05 -1.48 13.29
CA THR A 118 16.38 -2.12 13.48
C THR A 118 17.39 -1.22 14.17
N TYR A 119 17.33 0.10 13.95
CA TYR A 119 18.20 1.05 14.64
C TYR A 119 17.96 1.00 16.15
N MET A 120 19.02 0.82 16.92
CA MET A 120 18.98 0.67 18.40
C MET A 120 17.94 -0.34 18.93
N ARG A 121 17.49 -1.30 18.12
CA ARG A 121 16.44 -2.30 18.39
C ARG A 121 15.04 -1.71 18.49
N GLY A 122 14.81 -0.60 17.81
CA GLY A 122 13.54 0.11 17.72
C GLY A 122 13.62 1.53 18.25
N VAL A 123 13.22 2.48 17.39
CA VAL A 123 13.09 3.92 17.71
C VAL A 123 11.73 4.43 17.27
N PRO A 124 11.21 5.53 17.82
CA PRO A 124 9.92 6.10 17.40
C PRO A 124 9.84 6.32 15.90
N PHE A 125 8.70 5.97 15.31
CA PHE A 125 8.47 6.01 13.86
C PHE A 125 7.15 6.68 13.55
N ILE A 126 7.16 7.69 12.70
CA ILE A 126 5.98 8.44 12.28
C ILE A 126 5.89 8.42 10.76
N GLN A 127 4.72 8.11 10.21
CA GLN A 127 4.49 8.12 8.77
C GLN A 127 3.77 9.38 8.30
N ILE A 128 4.25 9.96 7.22
CA ILE A 128 3.67 11.10 6.50
C ILE A 128 3.55 10.70 5.03
N PRO A 129 2.53 9.85 4.69
CA PRO A 129 2.40 9.28 3.35
C PRO A 129 1.95 10.34 2.33
N THR A 130 2.66 10.41 1.19
CA THR A 130 2.46 11.44 0.18
C THR A 130 1.84 10.92 -1.12
N SER A 131 1.71 9.60 -1.31
CA SER A 131 0.98 8.98 -2.42
C SER A 131 -0.34 8.38 -1.94
N LEU A 132 -1.34 8.27 -2.83
CA LEU A 132 -2.63 7.68 -2.48
C LEU A 132 -2.46 6.23 -2.00
N LEU A 133 -1.67 5.43 -2.70
CA LEU A 133 -1.38 4.05 -2.30
C LEU A 133 -0.81 3.99 -0.87
N ALA A 134 0.11 4.90 -0.52
CA ALA A 134 0.66 4.93 0.83
C ALA A 134 -0.38 5.39 1.86
N GLN A 135 -1.24 6.33 1.51
CA GLN A 135 -2.30 6.83 2.40
C GLN A 135 -3.35 5.77 2.73
N VAL A 136 -3.74 4.93 1.75
CA VAL A 136 -4.81 3.95 1.94
C VAL A 136 -4.31 2.55 2.29
N ASP A 137 -3.04 2.25 2.04
CA ASP A 137 -2.51 0.89 2.18
C ASP A 137 -1.19 0.83 2.94
N SER A 138 -0.02 1.14 2.35
CA SER A 138 1.28 0.77 2.92
C SER A 138 1.59 1.41 4.26
N SER A 139 1.01 2.57 4.61
CA SER A 139 1.21 3.20 5.93
C SER A 139 0.45 2.53 7.07
N VAL A 140 -0.40 1.54 6.81
CA VAL A 140 -1.26 0.90 7.81
C VAL A 140 -0.87 -0.56 8.00
N GLY A 141 -0.68 -0.98 9.25
CA GLY A 141 -0.49 -2.38 9.62
C GLY A 141 0.95 -2.85 9.76
N GLY A 142 1.92 -1.90 9.78
CA GLY A 142 3.27 -2.11 10.29
C GLY A 142 4.16 -3.08 9.52
N LYS A 143 3.81 -3.49 8.30
CA LYS A 143 4.71 -4.25 7.44
C LYS A 143 5.75 -3.31 6.88
N VAL A 144 7.00 -3.44 7.33
CA VAL A 144 8.13 -2.64 6.86
C VAL A 144 9.23 -3.56 6.36
N ALA A 145 9.83 -3.24 5.21
CA ALA A 145 10.78 -4.16 4.58
C ALA A 145 11.73 -3.46 3.62
N VAL A 146 12.77 -4.18 3.26
CA VAL A 146 13.66 -3.90 2.13
C VAL A 146 13.70 -5.08 1.17
N ASN A 147 14.09 -4.81 -0.07
CA ASN A 147 14.21 -5.81 -1.12
C ASN A 147 15.56 -6.52 -1.06
N HIS A 148 15.58 -7.75 -1.54
CA HIS A 148 16.77 -8.54 -1.80
C HIS A 148 16.83 -8.86 -3.30
N ALA A 149 18.02 -9.18 -3.82
CA ALA A 149 18.20 -9.56 -5.22
C ALA A 149 17.31 -10.76 -5.67
N LEU A 150 16.95 -11.62 -4.73
CA LEU A 150 16.14 -12.81 -4.97
C LEU A 150 14.62 -12.61 -4.75
N GLY A 151 14.19 -11.43 -4.28
CA GLY A 151 12.76 -11.18 -4.06
C GLY A 151 12.47 -9.89 -3.31
N LYS A 152 11.27 -9.35 -3.54
CA LYS A 152 10.78 -8.16 -2.85
C LYS A 152 10.31 -8.47 -1.43
N ASN A 153 10.51 -7.53 -0.52
CA ASN A 153 9.95 -7.52 0.84
C ASN A 153 10.33 -8.72 1.72
N LEU A 154 11.39 -9.46 1.38
CA LEU A 154 11.80 -10.66 2.12
C LEU A 154 12.52 -10.36 3.43
N ILE A 155 13.09 -9.16 3.56
CA ILE A 155 13.83 -8.72 4.75
C ILE A 155 13.04 -7.61 5.40
N GLY A 156 12.42 -7.88 6.55
CA GLY A 156 11.53 -6.91 7.17
C GLY A 156 11.14 -7.23 8.60
N ALA A 157 10.23 -6.42 9.12
CA ALA A 157 9.67 -6.55 10.45
C ALA A 157 8.19 -6.14 10.46
N PHE A 158 7.47 -6.58 11.50
CA PHE A 158 6.20 -5.97 11.89
C PHE A 158 6.50 -4.87 12.91
N TYR A 159 6.50 -3.61 12.47
CA TYR A 159 6.83 -2.46 13.27
C TYR A 159 5.80 -1.35 13.08
N GLN A 160 4.99 -1.13 14.11
CA GLN A 160 3.89 -0.16 14.03
C GLN A 160 4.43 1.27 14.23
N PRO A 161 3.92 2.25 13.48
CA PRO A 161 4.26 3.66 13.72
C PRO A 161 3.58 4.18 15.01
N ASP A 162 4.13 5.24 15.59
CA ASP A 162 3.50 5.94 16.71
C ASP A 162 2.27 6.76 16.24
N ALA A 163 2.28 7.21 14.98
CA ALA A 163 1.16 7.89 14.32
C ALA A 163 1.34 7.90 12.80
N VAL A 164 0.23 8.10 12.07
CA VAL A 164 0.22 8.36 10.63
C VAL A 164 -0.51 9.68 10.37
N PHE A 165 0.14 10.61 9.63
CA PHE A 165 -0.42 11.90 9.26
C PHE A 165 -0.70 11.95 7.76
N ILE A 166 -1.97 11.81 7.38
CA ILE A 166 -2.44 11.81 6.00
C ILE A 166 -2.95 13.21 5.63
N ASP A 167 -2.08 14.05 5.10
CA ASP A 167 -2.50 15.34 4.55
C ASP A 167 -2.91 15.19 3.09
N LEU A 168 -4.19 15.46 2.81
CA LEU A 168 -4.77 15.38 1.47
C LEU A 168 -4.13 16.38 0.48
N ASN A 169 -3.46 17.42 0.98
CA ASN A 169 -2.77 18.38 0.13
C ASN A 169 -1.63 17.75 -0.67
N PHE A 170 -1.03 16.67 -0.21
CA PHE A 170 0.00 15.94 -0.97
C PHE A 170 -0.53 15.37 -2.27
N LEU A 171 -1.80 14.97 -2.32
CA LEU A 171 -2.43 14.40 -3.52
C LEU A 171 -2.57 15.41 -4.67
N LYS A 172 -2.59 16.72 -4.39
CA LYS A 172 -2.69 17.78 -5.41
C LYS A 172 -1.52 17.79 -6.39
N THR A 173 -0.39 17.21 -5.99
CA THR A 173 0.83 17.17 -6.81
C THR A 173 1.17 15.77 -7.30
N LEU A 174 0.33 14.80 -6.96
CA LEU A 174 0.51 13.41 -7.36
C LEU A 174 0.09 13.23 -8.83
N PRO A 175 0.91 12.57 -9.68
CA PRO A 175 0.54 12.27 -11.05
C PRO A 175 -0.75 11.43 -11.12
N ARG A 176 -1.59 11.67 -12.13
CA ARG A 176 -2.87 10.95 -12.31
C ARG A 176 -2.73 9.43 -12.31
N ARG A 177 -1.65 8.92 -12.92
CA ARG A 177 -1.37 7.47 -12.95
C ARG A 177 -1.13 6.90 -11.54
N GLU A 178 -0.47 7.65 -10.67
CA GLU A 178 -0.26 7.24 -9.27
C GLU A 178 -1.56 7.32 -8.45
N ILE A 179 -2.47 8.24 -8.81
CA ILE A 179 -3.82 8.29 -8.22
C ILE A 179 -4.59 7.02 -8.64
N ALA A 180 -4.66 6.74 -9.94
CA ALA A 180 -5.34 5.54 -10.45
C ALA A 180 -4.78 4.26 -9.80
N ALA A 181 -3.46 4.13 -9.72
CA ALA A 181 -2.82 2.99 -9.04
C ALA A 181 -3.27 2.87 -7.57
N GLY A 182 -3.34 3.97 -6.82
CA GLY A 182 -3.86 3.95 -5.45
C GLY A 182 -5.32 3.53 -5.37
N LEU A 183 -6.14 3.89 -6.37
CA LEU A 183 -7.55 3.51 -6.43
C LEU A 183 -7.75 1.99 -6.63
N GLY A 184 -6.79 1.26 -7.17
CA GLY A 184 -6.83 -0.20 -7.21
C GLY A 184 -7.00 -0.81 -5.81
N GLU A 185 -6.23 -0.34 -4.83
CA GLU A 185 -6.34 -0.78 -3.43
C GLU A 185 -7.65 -0.32 -2.78
N VAL A 186 -8.12 0.89 -3.10
CA VAL A 186 -9.41 1.40 -2.61
C VAL A 186 -10.57 0.52 -3.05
N ILE A 187 -10.64 0.19 -4.35
CA ILE A 187 -11.68 -0.70 -4.90
C ILE A 187 -11.59 -2.09 -4.26
N LYS A 188 -10.38 -2.60 -4.07
CA LYS A 188 -10.16 -3.88 -3.40
C LYS A 188 -10.84 -3.94 -2.03
N TYR A 189 -10.75 -2.90 -1.20
CA TYR A 189 -11.42 -2.89 0.10
C TYR A 189 -12.94 -3.00 0.00
N GLY A 190 -13.55 -2.36 -1.00
CA GLY A 190 -14.97 -2.51 -1.28
C GLY A 190 -15.34 -3.95 -1.67
N ILE A 191 -14.53 -4.56 -2.51
CA ILE A 191 -14.78 -5.94 -2.99
C ILE A 191 -14.61 -6.96 -1.87
N ILE A 192 -13.56 -6.84 -1.05
CA ILE A 192 -13.22 -7.91 -0.08
C ILE A 192 -13.93 -7.79 1.25
N TYR A 193 -14.49 -6.60 1.60
CA TYR A 193 -14.90 -6.34 2.97
C TYR A 193 -16.15 -5.49 3.14
N ASP A 194 -16.46 -4.58 2.20
CA ASP A 194 -17.51 -3.58 2.41
C ASP A 194 -18.29 -3.26 1.13
N ALA A 195 -19.40 -3.99 0.93
CA ALA A 195 -20.28 -3.78 -0.20
C ALA A 195 -20.90 -2.37 -0.25
N ALA A 196 -21.15 -1.74 0.92
CA ALA A 196 -21.70 -0.39 0.97
C ALA A 196 -20.64 0.64 0.50
N PHE A 197 -19.38 0.43 0.86
CA PHE A 197 -18.28 1.26 0.36
C PHE A 197 -18.08 1.07 -1.14
N PHE A 198 -18.20 -0.16 -1.66
CA PHE A 198 -18.14 -0.42 -3.09
C PHE A 198 -19.26 0.34 -3.83
N ALA A 199 -20.51 0.24 -3.37
CA ALA A 199 -21.65 0.96 -3.96
C ALA A 199 -21.48 2.49 -3.87
N TRP A 200 -20.88 2.99 -2.80
CA TRP A 200 -20.53 4.40 -2.68
C TRP A 200 -19.47 4.82 -3.72
N LEU A 201 -18.45 4.01 -3.96
CA LEU A 201 -17.45 4.25 -5.01
C LEU A 201 -18.06 4.29 -6.41
N GLU A 202 -19.00 3.38 -6.72
CA GLU A 202 -19.74 3.40 -7.99
C GLU A 202 -20.47 4.74 -8.20
N GLN A 203 -21.11 5.26 -7.16
CA GLN A 203 -21.90 6.50 -7.23
C GLN A 203 -21.02 7.76 -7.29
N HIS A 204 -19.82 7.73 -6.68
CA HIS A 204 -18.96 8.90 -6.49
C HIS A 204 -17.61 8.80 -7.25
N HIS A 205 -17.50 7.88 -8.23
CA HIS A 205 -16.22 7.66 -8.93
C HIS A 205 -15.64 8.94 -9.56
N ARG A 206 -16.49 9.86 -10.03
CA ARG A 206 -16.06 11.12 -10.64
C ARG A 206 -15.45 12.07 -9.61
N GLU A 207 -16.08 12.22 -8.45
CA GLU A 207 -15.58 13.03 -7.34
C GLU A 207 -14.29 12.45 -6.76
N VAL A 208 -14.21 11.12 -6.68
CA VAL A 208 -13.01 10.38 -6.23
C VAL A 208 -11.85 10.62 -7.21
N LEU A 209 -12.06 10.48 -8.51
CA LEU A 209 -11.06 10.77 -9.54
C LEU A 209 -10.62 12.25 -9.55
N ALA A 210 -11.54 13.15 -9.26
CA ALA A 210 -11.26 14.58 -9.14
C ALA A 210 -10.57 14.94 -7.82
N LEU A 211 -10.42 13.99 -6.89
CA LEU A 211 -9.94 14.22 -5.52
C LEU A 211 -10.72 15.34 -4.82
N ALA A 212 -12.03 15.40 -5.04
CA ALA A 212 -12.89 16.35 -4.32
C ALA A 212 -12.69 16.16 -2.80
N PRO A 213 -12.47 17.23 -2.02
CA PRO A 213 -11.97 17.11 -0.65
C PRO A 213 -12.77 16.15 0.24
N ASP A 214 -14.10 16.21 0.19
CA ASP A 214 -14.98 15.36 1.01
C ASP A 214 -14.94 13.90 0.54
N ALA A 215 -14.95 13.66 -0.78
CA ALA A 215 -14.85 12.32 -1.35
C ALA A 215 -13.48 11.68 -1.07
N ALA A 216 -12.41 12.44 -1.23
CA ALA A 216 -11.05 11.97 -0.91
C ALA A 216 -10.92 11.64 0.58
N ALA A 217 -11.41 12.51 1.47
CA ALA A 217 -11.36 12.27 2.90
C ALA A 217 -12.16 11.04 3.31
N HIS A 218 -13.38 10.87 2.75
CA HIS A 218 -14.22 9.69 3.03
C HIS A 218 -13.58 8.40 2.52
N MET A 219 -13.13 8.39 1.26
CA MET A 219 -12.47 7.24 0.63
C MET A 219 -11.26 6.77 1.45
N ILE A 220 -10.36 7.68 1.81
CA ILE A 220 -9.15 7.36 2.55
C ILE A 220 -9.48 6.88 3.96
N ALA A 221 -10.35 7.59 4.66
CA ALA A 221 -10.74 7.19 6.01
C ALA A 221 -11.41 5.81 6.04
N ARG A 222 -12.28 5.51 5.07
CA ARG A 222 -12.93 4.19 5.00
C ARG A 222 -11.93 3.09 4.66
N SER A 223 -11.02 3.32 3.71
CA SER A 223 -9.94 2.38 3.38
C SER A 223 -9.05 2.09 4.59
N CYS A 224 -8.60 3.13 5.30
CA CYS A 224 -7.82 2.98 6.53
C CYS A 224 -8.59 2.22 7.61
N ALA A 225 -9.89 2.50 7.80
CA ALA A 225 -10.71 1.83 8.80
C ALA A 225 -10.88 0.35 8.51
N ILE A 226 -11.14 -0.03 7.25
CA ILE A 226 -11.21 -1.44 6.84
C ILE A 226 -9.88 -2.13 7.09
N LYS A 227 -8.77 -1.54 6.64
CA LYS A 227 -7.46 -2.16 6.86
C LYS A 227 -7.10 -2.25 8.34
N ALA A 228 -7.38 -1.21 9.12
CA ALA A 228 -7.17 -1.22 10.57
C ALA A 228 -7.94 -2.35 11.26
N ASP A 229 -9.20 -2.59 10.85
CA ASP A 229 -10.01 -3.68 11.41
C ASP A 229 -9.44 -5.07 11.05
N VAL A 230 -9.03 -5.27 9.80
CA VAL A 230 -8.37 -6.52 9.37
C VAL A 230 -7.06 -6.74 10.15
N VAL A 231 -6.23 -5.71 10.30
CA VAL A 231 -4.96 -5.77 11.03
C VAL A 231 -5.18 -6.04 12.53
N ARG A 232 -6.20 -5.42 13.12
CA ARG A 232 -6.59 -5.67 14.52
C ARG A 232 -6.94 -7.12 14.78
N GLN A 233 -7.60 -7.78 13.81
CA GLN A 233 -8.00 -9.19 13.92
C GLN A 233 -6.84 -10.16 13.62
N ASP A 234 -5.92 -9.76 12.73
CA ASP A 234 -4.79 -10.61 12.31
C ASP A 234 -3.58 -9.75 11.94
N GLU A 235 -2.80 -9.35 12.93
CA GLU A 235 -1.63 -8.48 12.71
C GLU A 235 -0.55 -9.15 11.86
N ARG A 236 -0.35 -10.48 12.01
CA ARG A 236 0.78 -11.22 11.40
C ARG A 236 0.46 -11.96 10.11
N GLU A 237 -0.79 -11.82 9.59
CA GLU A 237 -1.21 -12.47 8.35
C GLU A 237 -1.20 -14.01 8.41
N GLU A 238 -1.63 -14.54 9.53
CA GLU A 238 -1.75 -16.00 9.72
C GLU A 238 -3.11 -16.53 9.21
N GLY A 239 -4.13 -15.67 9.08
CA GLY A 239 -5.49 -16.05 8.71
C GLY A 239 -6.23 -14.96 7.90
N LEU A 240 -7.09 -14.18 8.57
CA LEU A 240 -8.00 -13.21 7.95
C LEU A 240 -7.27 -12.19 7.05
N ARG A 241 -6.11 -11.69 7.47
CA ARG A 241 -5.38 -10.67 6.72
C ARG A 241 -4.99 -11.10 5.31
N ARG A 242 -5.02 -12.40 5.00
CA ARG A 242 -4.81 -12.93 3.64
C ARG A 242 -5.84 -12.41 2.64
N ILE A 243 -7.04 -11.98 3.07
CA ILE A 243 -8.05 -11.40 2.17
C ILE A 243 -7.53 -10.16 1.45
N LEU A 244 -6.57 -9.42 2.06
CA LEU A 244 -5.93 -8.26 1.44
C LEU A 244 -5.14 -8.63 0.17
N ASN A 245 -4.85 -9.91 -0.06
CA ASN A 245 -4.16 -10.40 -1.24
C ASN A 245 -5.11 -10.70 -2.43
N PHE A 246 -6.37 -10.27 -2.39
CA PHE A 246 -7.26 -10.36 -3.54
C PHE A 246 -6.64 -9.63 -4.74
N GLY A 247 -6.52 -10.31 -5.87
CA GLY A 247 -5.86 -9.80 -7.08
C GLY A 247 -4.31 -9.90 -7.07
N HIS A 248 -3.66 -10.04 -5.91
CA HIS A 248 -2.20 -10.00 -5.81
C HIS A 248 -1.51 -11.20 -6.45
N THR A 249 -2.13 -12.37 -6.45
CA THR A 249 -1.53 -13.60 -7.00
C THR A 249 -1.16 -13.41 -8.49
N ILE A 250 -2.10 -12.99 -9.32
CA ILE A 250 -1.84 -12.68 -10.74
C ILE A 250 -1.11 -11.34 -10.85
N GLY A 251 -1.48 -10.33 -10.06
CA GLY A 251 -0.87 -9.00 -10.10
C GLY A 251 0.65 -9.03 -9.90
N HIS A 252 1.15 -9.77 -8.92
CA HIS A 252 2.60 -9.92 -8.69
C HIS A 252 3.30 -10.63 -9.84
N ALA A 253 2.66 -11.60 -10.50
CA ALA A 253 3.21 -12.24 -11.69
C ALA A 253 3.30 -11.25 -12.85
N VAL A 254 2.27 -10.40 -13.06
CA VAL A 254 2.29 -9.32 -14.05
C VAL A 254 3.40 -8.30 -13.75
N GLU A 255 3.56 -7.87 -12.49
CA GLU A 255 4.67 -6.98 -12.09
C GLU A 255 6.03 -7.60 -12.42
N ARG A 256 6.24 -8.88 -12.13
CA ARG A 256 7.50 -9.60 -12.33
C ARG A 256 7.83 -9.73 -13.81
N GLU A 257 6.88 -10.22 -14.63
CA GLU A 257 7.04 -10.40 -16.07
C GLU A 257 7.23 -9.07 -16.82
N THR A 258 6.79 -7.95 -16.24
CA THR A 258 7.03 -6.60 -16.76
C THR A 258 8.19 -5.88 -16.07
N ALA A 259 9.05 -6.63 -15.38
CA ALA A 259 10.26 -6.14 -14.68
C ALA A 259 9.97 -4.97 -13.71
N TYR A 260 8.75 -4.88 -13.17
CA TYR A 260 8.29 -3.81 -12.28
C TYR A 260 8.38 -2.39 -12.87
N VAL A 261 8.42 -2.26 -14.19
CA VAL A 261 8.58 -0.99 -14.90
C VAL A 261 7.31 -0.56 -15.59
N ARG A 262 6.61 -1.49 -16.24
CA ARG A 262 5.48 -1.17 -17.10
C ARG A 262 4.23 -0.80 -16.30
N TYR A 263 3.89 -1.59 -15.29
CA TYR A 263 2.71 -1.39 -14.44
C TYR A 263 3.09 -0.88 -13.07
N ARG A 264 2.29 0.05 -12.53
CA ARG A 264 2.30 0.40 -11.11
C ARG A 264 1.60 -0.72 -10.33
N HIS A 265 1.94 -0.86 -9.06
CA HIS A 265 1.39 -1.93 -8.20
C HIS A 265 -0.13 -2.04 -8.31
N GLY A 266 -0.87 -0.97 -8.06
CA GLY A 266 -2.34 -1.03 -8.12
C GLY A 266 -2.92 -1.27 -9.52
N GLU A 267 -2.19 -0.92 -10.60
CA GLU A 267 -2.57 -1.31 -11.96
C GLU A 267 -2.45 -2.83 -12.15
N ALA A 268 -1.35 -3.43 -11.69
CA ALA A 268 -1.14 -4.88 -11.74
C ALA A 268 -2.14 -5.62 -10.84
N VAL A 269 -2.43 -5.09 -9.65
CA VAL A 269 -3.45 -5.64 -8.76
C VAL A 269 -4.84 -5.58 -9.39
N ALA A 270 -5.19 -4.52 -10.12
CA ALA A 270 -6.47 -4.42 -10.84
C ALA A 270 -6.61 -5.51 -11.91
N ILE A 271 -5.56 -5.75 -12.71
CA ILE A 271 -5.52 -6.87 -13.67
C ILE A 271 -5.72 -8.19 -12.92
N GLY A 272 -5.05 -8.37 -11.78
CA GLY A 272 -5.18 -9.56 -10.96
C GLY A 272 -6.56 -9.71 -10.32
N MET A 273 -7.21 -8.61 -9.93
CA MET A 273 -8.60 -8.62 -9.42
C MET A 273 -9.58 -9.08 -10.51
N ALA A 274 -9.41 -8.60 -11.75
CA ALA A 274 -10.21 -9.08 -12.88
C ALA A 274 -10.04 -10.59 -13.10
N GLY A 275 -8.81 -11.10 -13.02
CA GLY A 275 -8.52 -12.53 -13.10
C GLY A 275 -9.10 -13.34 -11.95
N ALA A 276 -8.99 -12.86 -10.72
CA ALA A 276 -9.55 -13.52 -9.54
C ALA A 276 -11.10 -13.54 -9.59
N ALA A 277 -11.73 -12.47 -10.07
CA ALA A 277 -13.17 -12.41 -10.28
C ALA A 277 -13.63 -13.38 -11.37
N ALA A 278 -12.87 -13.53 -12.49
CA ALA A 278 -13.13 -14.50 -13.52
C ALA A 278 -12.98 -15.97 -13.03
N ILE A 279 -12.02 -16.24 -12.15
CA ILE A 279 -11.92 -17.54 -11.46
C ILE A 279 -13.15 -17.78 -10.59
N SER A 280 -13.54 -16.77 -9.77
CA SER A 280 -14.70 -16.87 -8.88
C SER A 280 -16.00 -17.18 -9.62
N GLU A 281 -16.24 -16.51 -10.75
CA GLU A 281 -17.40 -16.76 -11.62
C GLU A 281 -17.40 -18.18 -12.17
N ARG A 282 -16.28 -18.64 -12.76
CA ARG A 282 -16.16 -19.98 -13.33
C ARG A 282 -16.28 -21.11 -12.33
N MET A 283 -15.94 -20.84 -11.07
CA MET A 283 -16.17 -21.75 -9.95
C MET A 283 -17.61 -21.67 -9.41
N GLY A 284 -18.46 -20.82 -9.95
CA GLY A 284 -19.83 -20.62 -9.50
C GLY A 284 -19.94 -19.93 -8.13
N LEU A 285 -18.90 -19.22 -7.71
CA LEU A 285 -18.87 -18.48 -6.44
C LEU A 285 -19.48 -17.07 -6.61
N LEU A 286 -19.17 -16.39 -7.70
CA LEU A 286 -19.53 -15.01 -8.00
C LEU A 286 -20.53 -14.95 -9.16
N ALA A 287 -21.58 -14.14 -9.02
CA ALA A 287 -22.51 -13.87 -10.11
C ALA A 287 -21.86 -13.00 -11.21
N ASP A 288 -22.21 -13.26 -12.49
CA ASP A 288 -21.67 -12.48 -13.63
C ASP A 288 -21.97 -10.98 -13.51
N GLU A 289 -23.14 -10.61 -13.02
CA GLU A 289 -23.50 -9.20 -12.80
C GLU A 289 -22.58 -8.51 -11.82
N GLU A 290 -22.17 -9.19 -10.74
CA GLU A 290 -21.23 -8.63 -9.77
C GLU A 290 -19.82 -8.51 -10.34
N ARG A 291 -19.35 -9.50 -11.10
CA ARG A 291 -18.10 -9.42 -11.85
C ARG A 291 -18.08 -8.23 -12.79
N GLN A 292 -19.14 -8.05 -13.57
CA GLN A 292 -19.27 -6.92 -14.49
C GLN A 292 -19.25 -5.57 -13.77
N ARG A 293 -19.87 -5.46 -12.59
CA ARG A 293 -19.80 -4.26 -11.75
C ARG A 293 -18.37 -3.96 -11.30
N MET A 294 -17.65 -4.97 -10.81
CA MET A 294 -16.24 -4.83 -10.39
C MET A 294 -15.39 -4.31 -11.55
N GLU A 295 -15.49 -4.94 -12.74
CA GLU A 295 -14.74 -4.54 -13.92
C GLU A 295 -15.11 -3.14 -14.41
N THR A 296 -16.39 -2.78 -14.36
CA THR A 296 -16.87 -1.46 -14.78
C THR A 296 -16.29 -0.38 -13.87
N LEU A 297 -16.35 -0.56 -12.54
CA LEU A 297 -15.79 0.41 -11.61
C LEU A 297 -14.27 0.56 -11.81
N MET A 298 -13.54 -0.54 -12.03
CA MET A 298 -12.09 -0.47 -12.30
C MET A 298 -11.79 0.31 -13.58
N ARG A 299 -12.56 0.08 -14.67
CA ARG A 299 -12.41 0.85 -15.94
C ARG A 299 -12.75 2.33 -15.74
N ASP A 300 -13.84 2.63 -15.04
CA ASP A 300 -14.27 4.01 -14.76
C ASP A 300 -13.24 4.76 -13.91
N MET A 301 -12.49 4.06 -13.07
CA MET A 301 -11.37 4.60 -12.28
C MET A 301 -10.04 4.64 -13.05
N GLY A 302 -10.03 4.27 -14.35
CA GLY A 302 -8.87 4.34 -15.22
C GLY A 302 -7.84 3.22 -15.00
N LEU A 303 -8.26 2.08 -14.46
CA LEU A 303 -7.42 0.93 -14.21
C LEU A 303 -7.47 -0.08 -15.37
N PRO A 304 -6.34 -0.70 -15.75
CA PRO A 304 -6.31 -1.74 -16.75
C PRO A 304 -6.91 -3.05 -16.20
N LEU A 305 -7.57 -3.81 -17.06
CA LEU A 305 -8.09 -5.15 -16.74
C LEU A 305 -7.31 -6.27 -17.41
N CYS A 306 -6.40 -5.94 -18.32
CA CYS A 306 -5.51 -6.88 -18.97
C CYS A 306 -4.10 -6.33 -19.10
N ALA A 307 -3.12 -7.22 -19.21
CA ALA A 307 -1.71 -6.90 -19.36
C ALA A 307 -1.29 -6.99 -20.83
N GLU A 308 -0.52 -5.99 -21.27
CA GLU A 308 0.09 -5.96 -22.61
C GLU A 308 1.55 -6.39 -22.56
N GLY A 309 2.02 -7.03 -23.63
CA GLY A 309 3.44 -7.36 -23.83
C GLY A 309 3.96 -8.47 -22.91
N VAL A 310 3.07 -9.30 -22.39
CA VAL A 310 3.37 -10.52 -21.63
C VAL A 310 2.61 -11.69 -22.22
N MET A 311 3.09 -12.92 -21.99
CA MET A 311 2.44 -14.13 -22.43
C MET A 311 1.73 -14.82 -21.27
N ALA A 312 0.56 -15.38 -21.51
CA ALA A 312 -0.20 -16.10 -20.49
C ALA A 312 0.60 -17.26 -19.87
N ASP A 313 1.38 -17.97 -20.68
CA ASP A 313 2.21 -19.09 -20.20
C ASP A 313 3.35 -18.62 -19.27
N ASP A 314 3.89 -17.41 -19.46
CA ASP A 314 4.92 -16.86 -18.56
C ASP A 314 4.32 -16.49 -17.22
N ILE A 315 3.18 -15.77 -17.22
CA ILE A 315 2.41 -15.50 -15.99
C ILE A 315 2.08 -16.81 -15.25
N TYR A 316 1.56 -17.81 -15.99
CA TYR A 316 1.22 -19.11 -15.36
C TYR A 316 2.44 -19.82 -14.76
N ARG A 317 3.59 -19.78 -15.44
CA ARG A 317 4.85 -20.33 -14.93
C ARG A 317 5.29 -19.67 -13.63
N ASP A 318 5.15 -18.36 -13.56
CA ASP A 318 5.45 -17.56 -12.36
C ASP A 318 4.55 -17.91 -11.18
N LEU A 319 3.25 -18.14 -11.43
CA LEU A 319 2.33 -18.62 -10.40
C LEU A 319 2.77 -19.97 -9.81
N LEU A 320 3.31 -20.86 -10.64
CA LEU A 320 3.82 -22.17 -10.19
C LEU A 320 5.13 -22.07 -9.39
N HIS A 321 5.95 -21.05 -9.68
CA HIS A 321 7.17 -20.80 -8.89
C HIS A 321 6.82 -20.34 -7.47
N ASP A 322 5.83 -19.48 -7.32
CA ASP A 322 5.32 -19.04 -6.03
C ASP A 322 4.74 -20.21 -5.20
N LYS A 323 4.06 -21.15 -5.87
CA LYS A 323 3.55 -22.40 -5.30
C LYS A 323 4.64 -23.26 -4.63
N LYS A 324 5.85 -23.28 -5.18
CA LYS A 324 6.98 -24.08 -4.62
C LYS A 324 7.56 -23.48 -3.35
N THR A 325 7.35 -22.18 -3.13
CA THR A 325 7.87 -21.45 -1.96
C THR A 325 6.95 -21.53 -0.73
N VAL A 326 5.64 -21.72 -0.93
CA VAL A 326 4.63 -21.70 0.17
C VAL A 326 3.87 -23.01 0.23
N GLY A 327 4.52 -24.10 0.66
CA GLY A 327 3.85 -25.38 0.94
C GLY A 327 3.29 -26.12 -0.28
N GLY A 328 3.62 -25.75 -1.50
CA GLY A 328 3.29 -26.49 -2.73
C GLY A 328 1.90 -26.22 -3.31
N ARG A 329 1.10 -25.31 -2.76
CA ARG A 329 -0.21 -24.93 -3.29
C ARG A 329 -0.36 -23.42 -3.40
N ILE A 330 -1.08 -22.95 -4.43
CA ILE A 330 -1.45 -21.54 -4.58
C ILE A 330 -2.70 -21.29 -3.73
N HIS A 331 -2.63 -20.32 -2.82
CA HIS A 331 -3.79 -19.84 -2.09
C HIS A 331 -4.42 -18.68 -2.84
N TRP A 332 -5.61 -18.91 -3.36
CA TRP A 332 -6.39 -17.91 -4.07
C TRP A 332 -7.34 -17.21 -3.11
N VAL A 333 -7.36 -15.89 -3.16
CA VAL A 333 -8.46 -15.10 -2.57
C VAL A 333 -9.48 -14.88 -3.67
N LEU A 334 -10.69 -15.40 -3.49
CA LEU A 334 -11.77 -15.40 -4.48
C LEU A 334 -13.01 -14.70 -3.91
N ALA A 335 -13.71 -13.94 -4.74
CA ALA A 335 -14.94 -13.27 -4.33
C ALA A 335 -16.13 -14.25 -4.33
N GLU A 336 -16.91 -14.21 -3.23
CA GLU A 336 -18.22 -14.89 -3.15
C GLU A 336 -19.34 -13.91 -3.53
N CYS A 337 -19.18 -12.65 -3.19
CA CYS A 337 -19.98 -11.51 -3.63
C CYS A 337 -19.17 -10.23 -3.39
N ILE A 338 -19.67 -9.09 -3.85
CA ILE A 338 -19.10 -7.80 -3.48
C ILE A 338 -19.25 -7.61 -1.96
N GLY A 339 -18.14 -7.43 -1.26
CA GLY A 339 -18.07 -7.30 0.20
C GLY A 339 -17.63 -8.55 0.94
N ALA A 340 -17.47 -9.71 0.24
CA ALA A 340 -17.04 -10.95 0.86
C ALA A 340 -16.14 -11.80 -0.06
N VAL A 341 -15.08 -12.35 0.52
CA VAL A 341 -14.14 -13.23 -0.18
C VAL A 341 -13.80 -14.46 0.65
N ILE A 342 -13.37 -15.52 -0.01
CA ILE A 342 -12.91 -16.77 0.59
C ILE A 342 -11.49 -17.11 0.09
N VAL A 343 -10.72 -17.80 0.94
CA VAL A 343 -9.40 -18.33 0.55
C VAL A 343 -9.55 -19.77 0.12
N ARG A 344 -9.09 -20.11 -1.09
CA ARG A 344 -9.18 -21.46 -1.69
C ARG A 344 -7.81 -21.91 -2.20
N ASP A 345 -7.53 -23.22 -2.13
CA ASP A 345 -6.31 -23.85 -2.66
C ASP A 345 -6.61 -25.01 -3.65
N ASP A 346 -7.89 -25.19 -3.96
CA ASP A 346 -8.42 -26.25 -4.80
C ASP A 346 -8.96 -25.76 -6.15
N VAL A 347 -8.44 -24.63 -6.66
CA VAL A 347 -8.83 -24.08 -7.97
C VAL A 347 -8.30 -24.98 -9.10
N PRO A 348 -9.17 -25.50 -10.02
CA PRO A 348 -8.75 -26.31 -11.15
C PRO A 348 -7.79 -25.56 -12.09
N GLU A 349 -6.79 -26.28 -12.60
CA GLU A 349 -5.75 -25.70 -13.44
C GLU A 349 -6.29 -25.07 -14.73
N ASP A 350 -7.27 -25.69 -15.35
CA ASP A 350 -7.91 -25.21 -16.58
C ASP A 350 -8.65 -23.88 -16.35
N ILE A 351 -9.28 -23.70 -15.19
CA ILE A 351 -9.91 -22.44 -14.79
C ILE A 351 -8.84 -21.35 -14.62
N VAL A 352 -7.72 -21.67 -13.92
CA VAL A 352 -6.62 -20.71 -13.73
C VAL A 352 -6.03 -20.30 -15.08
N ARG A 353 -5.70 -21.25 -15.96
CA ARG A 353 -5.15 -20.96 -17.29
C ARG A 353 -6.07 -20.08 -18.12
N SER A 354 -7.36 -20.39 -18.11
CA SER A 354 -8.35 -19.61 -18.85
C SER A 354 -8.51 -18.19 -18.28
N ALA A 355 -8.48 -18.02 -16.95
CA ALA A 355 -8.54 -16.69 -16.33
C ALA A 355 -7.27 -15.87 -16.62
N VAL A 356 -6.09 -16.49 -16.52
CA VAL A 356 -4.81 -15.84 -16.87
C VAL A 356 -4.80 -15.42 -18.34
N ALA A 357 -5.26 -16.27 -19.25
CA ALA A 357 -5.38 -15.90 -20.67
C ALA A 357 -6.29 -14.68 -20.88
N GLY A 358 -7.42 -14.60 -20.15
CA GLY A 358 -8.32 -13.44 -20.17
C GLY A 358 -7.72 -12.16 -19.57
N CYS A 359 -6.65 -12.28 -18.79
CA CYS A 359 -5.91 -11.11 -18.26
C CYS A 359 -4.82 -10.59 -19.22
N ILE A 360 -4.66 -11.16 -20.42
CA ILE A 360 -3.73 -10.69 -21.44
C ILE A 360 -4.50 -9.93 -22.50
N CYS A 361 -4.08 -8.71 -22.80
CA CYS A 361 -4.70 -7.95 -23.88
C CYS A 361 -4.39 -8.62 -25.23
N GLU A 362 -5.40 -8.80 -26.07
CA GLU A 362 -5.20 -9.26 -27.45
C GLU A 362 -4.24 -8.29 -28.16
N SER A 363 -3.18 -8.84 -28.75
CA SER A 363 -2.28 -8.04 -29.57
C SER A 363 -3.08 -7.55 -30.77
N VAL A 364 -3.33 -6.25 -30.86
CA VAL A 364 -3.81 -5.66 -32.11
C VAL A 364 -2.69 -5.88 -33.14
N VAL A 365 -2.82 -6.93 -33.94
CA VAL A 365 -1.95 -7.15 -35.10
C VAL A 365 -2.35 -6.06 -36.09
N ASN A 366 -1.58 -4.96 -36.11
CA ASN A 366 -1.64 -3.98 -37.19
C ASN A 366 -0.79 -4.42 -38.37
#